data_ddd137d7b1a636a24b81f7208e929198
#
_entry.id   ddd137d7b1a636a24b81f7208e929198
#
_cell.length_a   1.000
_cell.length_b   1.000
_cell.length_c   1.000
_cell.angle_alpha   90.00
_cell.angle_beta   90.00
_cell.angle_gamma   90.00
#
_symmetry.space_group_name_H-M   'P 1'
#
loop_
_entity.id
_entity.type
_entity.pdbx_description
1 polymer ?
#
loop_
_entity_poly.entity_id
_entity_poly.type
_entity_poly.pdbx_seq_one_letter_code
_entity_poly.pdbx_strand_id
1 'polypeptide(L)'
;MKRTDIRNIAIIAHVDHGKTTMVDQLLRQNGIFRTNEAVVDRVMDNGDIERERGITILAKNTAVHYKGVKINIIDTPGHADFGGEVERILSMVDGVLLLVDAVEGCMPQTRYVLKKALGLDKKVVVVINKVDRGGDPNQVTDELIDLFFELGASDEQLDFVTVMASAKQGWASLKVGEVGKDMTPLLDTIIEQIPCPEGDTEDGLQTIICNIDYDEYVGRIGIGKIIRGSIKSGQQAVICHSDGTHHQAKISKLYQFEGLKRVECESGSVGDIVAISGVENLNIGETICAVDKIEALPFVKIDEPTLSMLFMVNNSPFAGKEGKFVTSRHLRARLFKEVETNVSMRVEETDSPDCFKVFGRGELHLSILIETMRREGYEFQVSRPKVIYKDIDGVKCEPVEE
;
A
#
# COMPACT_ATOMS: atom_id res chain seq x y z
N MET A 1 -2.53 -20.06 17.78
CA MET A 1 -1.42 -20.74 17.06
C MET A 1 -0.48 -19.70 16.49
N LYS A 2 0.85 -19.92 16.55
CA LYS A 2 1.85 -19.06 15.87
C LYS A 2 2.16 -19.64 14.49
N ARG A 3 2.07 -18.82 13.43
CA ARG A 3 2.40 -19.20 12.04
C ARG A 3 3.85 -18.86 11.74
N THR A 4 4.76 -19.72 12.21
CA THR A 4 6.22 -19.54 12.01
C THR A 4 6.66 -19.64 10.54
N ASP A 5 5.81 -20.17 9.69
CA ASP A 5 5.99 -20.36 8.26
C ASP A 5 5.67 -19.11 7.41
N ILE A 6 5.21 -18.02 8.04
CA ILE A 6 4.82 -16.77 7.34
C ILE A 6 5.45 -15.55 8.02
N ARG A 7 5.81 -14.53 7.19
CA ARG A 7 6.10 -13.16 7.60
C ARG A 7 5.39 -12.21 6.66
N ASN A 8 4.72 -11.20 7.22
CA ASN A 8 4.06 -10.14 6.46
C ASN A 8 4.79 -8.83 6.70
N ILE A 9 5.40 -8.26 5.67
CA ILE A 9 6.17 -7.03 5.77
C ILE A 9 5.71 -5.99 4.76
N ALA A 10 5.79 -4.72 5.15
CA ALA A 10 5.71 -3.59 4.24
C ALA A 10 7.11 -2.99 4.04
N ILE A 11 7.42 -2.58 2.82
CA ILE A 11 8.63 -1.82 2.56
C ILE A 11 8.27 -0.35 2.44
N ILE A 12 8.81 0.46 3.34
CA ILE A 12 8.57 1.89 3.43
C ILE A 12 9.88 2.64 3.18
N ALA A 13 9.81 3.72 2.40
CA ALA A 13 10.98 4.50 2.05
C ALA A 13 10.56 5.89 1.56
N HIS A 14 11.48 6.84 1.65
CA HIS A 14 11.37 8.06 0.85
C HIS A 14 11.51 7.74 -0.64
N VAL A 15 11.00 8.64 -1.49
CA VAL A 15 11.17 8.54 -2.95
C VAL A 15 12.66 8.41 -3.28
N ASP A 16 12.99 7.58 -4.25
CA ASP A 16 14.35 7.30 -4.71
C ASP A 16 15.31 6.63 -3.71
N HIS A 17 14.93 6.29 -2.47
CA HIS A 17 15.78 5.53 -1.54
C HIS A 17 16.03 4.07 -1.98
N GLY A 18 15.43 3.63 -3.10
CA GLY A 18 15.70 2.34 -3.74
C GLY A 18 14.76 1.21 -3.35
N LYS A 19 13.55 1.52 -2.91
CA LYS A 19 12.51 0.58 -2.52
C LYS A 19 12.23 -0.46 -3.60
N THR A 20 11.83 -0.04 -4.80
CA THR A 20 11.53 -0.93 -5.93
C THR A 20 12.74 -1.79 -6.32
N THR A 21 13.95 -1.21 -6.34
CA THR A 21 15.19 -1.93 -6.61
C THR A 21 15.46 -3.02 -5.57
N MET A 22 15.17 -2.75 -4.29
CA MET A 22 15.30 -3.72 -3.21
C MET A 22 14.35 -4.90 -3.42
N VAL A 23 13.07 -4.62 -3.70
CA VAL A 23 12.07 -5.66 -3.98
C VAL A 23 12.48 -6.51 -5.18
N ASP A 24 12.94 -5.88 -6.27
CA ASP A 24 13.43 -6.59 -7.46
C ASP A 24 14.56 -7.56 -7.12
N GLN A 25 15.52 -7.16 -6.27
CA GLN A 25 16.61 -8.03 -5.86
C GLN A 25 16.14 -9.20 -4.99
N LEU A 26 15.21 -8.95 -4.06
CA LEU A 26 14.62 -10.01 -3.25
C LEU A 26 13.90 -11.03 -4.13
N LEU A 27 13.15 -10.59 -5.16
CA LEU A 27 12.48 -11.46 -6.10
C LEU A 27 13.46 -12.26 -6.98
N ARG A 28 14.48 -11.60 -7.52
CA ARG A 28 15.50 -12.23 -8.39
C ARG A 28 16.28 -13.31 -7.66
N GLN A 29 16.74 -13.04 -6.45
CA GLN A 29 17.59 -13.98 -5.69
C GLN A 29 16.80 -15.14 -5.10
N ASN A 30 15.48 -15.01 -4.97
CA ASN A 30 14.61 -16.12 -4.53
C ASN A 30 13.98 -16.92 -5.69
N GLY A 31 14.50 -16.79 -6.91
CA GLY A 31 14.16 -17.65 -8.03
C GLY A 31 12.78 -17.44 -8.63
N ILE A 32 12.16 -16.27 -8.42
CA ILE A 32 10.85 -15.95 -8.99
C ILE A 32 10.91 -15.80 -10.52
N PHE A 33 12.06 -15.39 -11.04
CA PHE A 33 12.31 -15.25 -12.48
C PHE A 33 13.09 -16.46 -13.03
N ARG A 34 12.77 -16.87 -14.26
CA ARG A 34 13.54 -17.91 -14.93
C ARG A 34 14.92 -17.39 -15.31
N THR A 35 15.93 -18.26 -15.30
CA THR A 35 17.35 -17.92 -15.55
C THR A 35 17.60 -17.19 -16.88
N ASN A 36 16.69 -17.31 -17.87
CA ASN A 36 16.78 -16.71 -19.20
C ASN A 36 15.70 -15.64 -19.46
N GLU A 37 14.96 -15.23 -18.44
CA GLU A 37 13.92 -14.21 -18.58
C GLU A 37 14.58 -12.82 -18.55
N ALA A 38 14.39 -12.05 -19.61
CA ALA A 38 14.82 -10.64 -19.62
C ALA A 38 13.89 -9.85 -18.68
N VAL A 39 14.32 -9.72 -17.45
CA VAL A 39 13.56 -8.99 -16.41
C VAL A 39 13.79 -7.49 -16.64
N VAL A 40 12.73 -6.79 -16.94
CA VAL A 40 12.74 -5.32 -16.99
C VAL A 40 12.99 -4.80 -15.57
N ASP A 41 13.84 -3.80 -15.40
CA ASP A 41 14.03 -3.15 -14.12
C ASP A 41 12.71 -2.52 -13.64
N ARG A 42 12.51 -2.47 -12.32
CA ARG A 42 11.27 -2.01 -11.67
C ARG A 42 10.04 -2.86 -12.04
N VAL A 43 10.17 -4.17 -11.84
CA VAL A 43 9.12 -5.14 -12.18
C VAL A 43 7.81 -4.86 -11.44
N MET A 44 7.88 -4.27 -10.25
CA MET A 44 6.70 -3.88 -9.47
C MET A 44 6.02 -2.62 -10.01
N ASP A 45 6.74 -1.69 -10.64
CA ASP A 45 6.16 -0.45 -11.18
C ASP A 45 5.56 -0.72 -12.57
N ASN A 46 4.34 -1.27 -12.63
CA ASN A 46 3.67 -1.65 -13.87
C ASN A 46 2.99 -0.49 -14.59
N GLY A 47 2.72 0.63 -13.90
CA GLY A 47 2.09 1.82 -14.46
C GLY A 47 3.08 2.67 -15.24
N ASP A 48 2.68 3.15 -16.43
CA ASP A 48 3.54 4.06 -17.23
C ASP A 48 3.89 5.33 -16.44
N ILE A 49 2.94 5.87 -15.67
CA ILE A 49 3.14 7.05 -14.84
C ILE A 49 4.11 6.75 -13.67
N GLU A 50 4.01 5.57 -13.05
CA GLU A 50 4.96 5.14 -12.00
C GLU A 50 6.39 5.06 -12.54
N ARG A 51 6.57 4.47 -13.73
CA ARG A 51 7.88 4.37 -14.39
C ARG A 51 8.46 5.72 -14.79
N GLU A 52 7.64 6.60 -15.36
CA GLU A 52 8.06 7.92 -15.79
C GLU A 52 8.43 8.83 -14.62
N ARG A 53 7.64 8.79 -13.56
CA ARG A 53 7.86 9.63 -12.36
C ARG A 53 8.81 9.01 -11.35
N GLY A 54 9.12 7.71 -11.46
CA GLY A 54 9.97 6.99 -10.53
C GLY A 54 9.35 6.76 -9.16
N ILE A 55 8.03 6.86 -9.01
CA ILE A 55 7.31 6.72 -7.74
C ILE A 55 6.34 5.55 -7.78
N THR A 56 6.16 4.86 -6.65
CA THR A 56 5.08 3.90 -6.47
C THR A 56 3.80 4.66 -6.13
N ILE A 57 2.74 4.44 -6.90
CA ILE A 57 1.43 5.08 -6.71
C ILE A 57 0.48 4.12 -6.00
N LEU A 58 0.41 2.88 -6.47
CA LEU A 58 -0.46 1.85 -5.91
C LEU A 58 0.36 0.80 -5.17
N ALA A 59 -0.14 0.38 -4.02
CA ALA A 59 0.44 -0.72 -3.27
C ALA A 59 0.37 -2.03 -4.04
N LYS A 60 1.44 -2.80 -4.01
CA LYS A 60 1.53 -4.08 -4.70
C LYS A 60 1.97 -5.18 -3.76
N ASN A 61 1.30 -6.31 -3.86
CA ASN A 61 1.59 -7.48 -3.06
C ASN A 61 2.47 -8.46 -3.87
N THR A 62 3.51 -8.97 -3.23
CA THR A 62 4.33 -10.05 -3.74
C THR A 62 4.72 -11.00 -2.62
N ALA A 63 5.23 -12.17 -2.96
CA ALA A 63 5.72 -13.11 -1.96
C ALA A 63 7.00 -13.79 -2.44
N VAL A 64 7.91 -14.07 -1.52
CA VAL A 64 9.10 -14.88 -1.74
C VAL A 64 9.14 -16.02 -0.74
N HIS A 65 9.79 -17.14 -1.11
CA HIS A 65 9.99 -18.26 -0.22
C HIS A 65 11.47 -18.35 0.14
N TYR A 66 11.78 -18.31 1.44
CA TYR A 66 13.14 -18.41 1.92
C TYR A 66 13.22 -19.28 3.17
N LYS A 67 14.09 -20.31 3.17
CA LYS A 67 14.26 -21.28 4.27
C LYS A 67 12.93 -21.89 4.78
N GLY A 68 11.98 -22.15 3.87
CA GLY A 68 10.67 -22.71 4.23
C GLY A 68 9.67 -21.71 4.79
N VAL A 69 10.02 -20.43 4.86
CA VAL A 69 9.14 -19.35 5.29
C VAL A 69 8.64 -18.56 4.07
N LYS A 70 7.34 -18.35 3.98
CA LYS A 70 6.73 -17.44 3.01
C LYS A 70 6.80 -16.01 3.55
N ILE A 71 7.48 -15.13 2.82
CA ILE A 71 7.58 -13.71 3.17
C ILE A 71 6.70 -12.95 2.19
N ASN A 72 5.55 -12.48 2.65
CA ASN A 72 4.70 -11.57 1.91
C ASN A 72 5.28 -10.15 2.02
N ILE A 73 5.50 -9.52 0.89
CA ILE A 73 6.11 -8.20 0.78
C ILE A 73 5.08 -7.27 0.14
N ILE A 74 4.72 -6.21 0.84
CA ILE A 74 3.84 -5.17 0.31
C ILE A 74 4.68 -3.94 0.00
N ASP A 75 4.76 -3.60 -1.28
CA ASP A 75 5.38 -2.37 -1.73
C ASP A 75 4.43 -1.20 -1.50
N THR A 76 4.87 -0.19 -0.72
CA THR A 76 4.02 0.93 -0.31
C THR A 76 4.34 2.19 -1.09
N PRO A 77 3.36 3.05 -1.38
CA PRO A 77 3.64 4.40 -1.84
C PRO A 77 4.52 5.14 -0.83
N GLY A 78 5.49 5.91 -1.35
CA GLY A 78 6.40 6.69 -0.49
C GLY A 78 5.96 8.13 -0.25
N HIS A 79 4.96 8.64 -0.97
CA HIS A 79 4.53 10.03 -0.90
C HIS A 79 3.34 10.22 0.06
N ALA A 80 3.34 11.32 0.84
CA ALA A 80 2.31 11.62 1.83
C ALA A 80 0.88 11.74 1.23
N ASP A 81 0.76 12.14 -0.03
CA ASP A 81 -0.51 12.19 -0.76
C ASP A 81 -1.24 10.83 -0.81
N PHE A 82 -0.49 9.73 -0.63
CA PHE A 82 -1.01 8.36 -0.59
C PHE A 82 -1.06 7.78 0.84
N GLY A 83 -1.04 8.64 1.84
CA GLY A 83 -0.99 8.25 3.27
C GLY A 83 -2.12 7.30 3.69
N GLY A 84 -3.31 7.44 3.15
CA GLY A 84 -4.42 6.52 3.42
C GLY A 84 -4.15 5.09 2.94
N GLU A 85 -3.35 4.90 1.89
CA GLU A 85 -2.91 3.57 1.45
C GLU A 85 -1.86 2.99 2.40
N VAL A 86 -0.94 3.82 2.86
CA VAL A 86 0.09 3.41 3.82
C VAL A 86 -0.55 2.88 5.12
N GLU A 87 -1.53 3.58 5.69
CA GLU A 87 -2.22 3.15 6.91
C GLU A 87 -2.90 1.79 6.76
N ARG A 88 -3.57 1.58 5.63
CA ARG A 88 -4.24 0.30 5.32
C ARG A 88 -3.25 -0.84 5.16
N ILE A 89 -2.12 -0.59 4.49
CA ILE A 89 -1.08 -1.59 4.32
C ILE A 89 -0.46 -1.96 5.66
N LEU A 90 -0.18 -0.98 6.49
CA LEU A 90 0.38 -1.22 7.83
C LEU A 90 -0.55 -2.07 8.71
N SER A 91 -1.87 -2.04 8.48
CA SER A 91 -2.80 -2.93 9.19
C SER A 91 -2.69 -4.40 8.76
N MET A 92 -2.22 -4.68 7.53
CA MET A 92 -2.04 -6.04 7.02
C MET A 92 -0.72 -6.71 7.43
N VAL A 93 0.29 -5.91 7.80
CA VAL A 93 1.64 -6.43 8.03
C VAL A 93 1.94 -6.60 9.52
N ASP A 94 2.94 -7.42 9.80
CA ASP A 94 3.42 -7.69 11.15
C ASP A 94 4.68 -6.86 11.49
N GLY A 95 5.34 -6.33 10.46
CA GLY A 95 6.47 -5.43 10.61
C GLY A 95 6.81 -4.69 9.33
N VAL A 96 7.76 -3.78 9.42
CA VAL A 96 8.15 -2.92 8.29
C VAL A 96 9.67 -2.93 8.06
N LEU A 97 10.07 -2.85 6.79
CA LEU A 97 11.43 -2.53 6.40
C LEU A 97 11.49 -1.04 6.07
N LEU A 98 12.19 -0.28 6.89
CA LEU A 98 12.43 1.14 6.67
C LEU A 98 13.73 1.31 5.86
N LEU A 99 13.63 1.69 4.58
CA LEU A 99 14.79 1.97 3.75
C LEU A 99 15.18 3.44 3.84
N VAL A 100 16.46 3.67 4.14
CA VAL A 100 17.06 5.00 4.21
C VAL A 100 18.30 5.02 3.33
N ASP A 101 18.47 6.07 2.54
CA ASP A 101 19.67 6.27 1.72
C ASP A 101 20.87 6.66 2.61
N ALA A 102 22.02 6.01 2.43
CA ALA A 102 23.23 6.25 3.23
C ALA A 102 23.80 7.66 3.07
N VAL A 103 23.44 8.38 1.99
CA VAL A 103 23.94 9.74 1.71
C VAL A 103 22.92 10.80 2.09
N GLU A 104 21.62 10.56 1.79
CA GLU A 104 20.55 11.54 2.01
C GLU A 104 20.01 11.51 3.45
N GLY A 105 20.17 10.38 4.16
CA GLY A 105 19.69 10.24 5.53
C GLY A 105 18.17 10.25 5.67
N CYS A 106 17.68 10.76 6.80
CA CYS A 106 16.25 10.83 7.12
C CYS A 106 15.57 11.99 6.39
N MET A 107 14.57 11.68 5.57
CA MET A 107 13.80 12.63 4.76
C MET A 107 12.39 12.83 5.33
N PRO A 108 11.65 13.92 4.99
CA PRO A 108 10.34 14.20 5.57
C PRO A 108 9.32 13.08 5.43
N GLN A 109 9.31 12.37 4.29
CA GLN A 109 8.40 11.23 4.09
C GLN A 109 8.77 10.03 4.95
N THR A 110 10.06 9.85 5.28
CA THR A 110 10.52 8.84 6.25
C THR A 110 9.85 9.07 7.60
N ARG A 111 9.85 10.33 8.06
CA ARG A 111 9.20 10.74 9.32
C ARG A 111 7.72 10.40 9.35
N TYR A 112 6.98 10.76 8.28
CA TYR A 112 5.56 10.51 8.19
C TYR A 112 5.21 9.02 8.30
N VAL A 113 5.84 8.19 7.46
CA VAL A 113 5.52 6.76 7.43
C VAL A 113 5.98 6.04 8.70
N LEU A 114 7.14 6.43 9.25
CA LEU A 114 7.63 5.89 10.51
C LEU A 114 6.69 6.22 11.68
N LYS A 115 6.20 7.47 11.79
CA LYS A 115 5.20 7.87 12.80
C LYS A 115 3.98 6.95 12.77
N LYS A 116 3.47 6.62 11.57
CA LYS A 116 2.32 5.71 11.41
C LYS A 116 2.66 4.28 11.81
N ALA A 117 3.84 3.78 11.45
CA ALA A 117 4.28 2.42 11.79
C ALA A 117 4.45 2.25 13.32
N LEU A 118 5.10 3.22 13.97
CA LEU A 118 5.27 3.24 15.44
C LEU A 118 3.95 3.34 16.18
N GLY A 119 3.03 4.20 15.70
CA GLY A 119 1.69 4.35 16.28
C GLY A 119 0.82 3.09 16.19
N LEU A 120 1.12 2.17 15.25
CA LEU A 120 0.49 0.86 15.10
C LEU A 120 1.31 -0.27 15.73
N ASP A 121 2.32 0.07 16.53
CA ASP A 121 3.22 -0.88 17.22
C ASP A 121 3.85 -1.92 16.30
N LYS A 122 4.28 -1.49 15.09
CA LYS A 122 4.94 -2.39 14.14
C LYS A 122 6.42 -2.50 14.44
N LYS A 123 6.95 -3.74 14.42
CA LYS A 123 8.40 -3.95 14.50
C LYS A 123 9.07 -3.38 13.25
N VAL A 124 10.10 -2.57 13.46
CA VAL A 124 10.86 -1.91 12.39
C VAL A 124 12.22 -2.57 12.24
N VAL A 125 12.56 -2.94 11.01
CA VAL A 125 13.94 -3.28 10.60
C VAL A 125 14.41 -2.16 9.68
N VAL A 126 15.51 -1.54 10.05
CA VAL A 126 16.12 -0.45 9.28
C VAL A 126 17.05 -1.03 8.22
N VAL A 127 16.96 -0.53 7.00
CA VAL A 127 17.88 -0.87 5.91
C VAL A 127 18.53 0.39 5.39
N ILE A 128 19.82 0.58 5.69
CA ILE A 128 20.62 1.68 5.12
C ILE A 128 21.10 1.24 3.75
N ASN A 129 20.46 1.77 2.73
CA ASN A 129 20.69 1.40 1.33
C ASN A 129 21.68 2.35 0.65
N LYS A 130 22.18 1.93 -0.51
CA LYS A 130 23.14 2.68 -1.35
C LYS A 130 24.49 2.97 -0.64
N VAL A 131 24.90 2.12 0.29
CA VAL A 131 26.19 2.25 0.97
C VAL A 131 27.40 2.19 0.01
N ASP A 132 27.16 1.71 -1.22
CA ASP A 132 28.15 1.72 -2.32
C ASP A 132 28.44 3.12 -2.89
N ARG A 133 27.61 4.13 -2.59
CA ARG A 133 27.78 5.50 -3.07
C ARG A 133 28.57 6.40 -2.12
N GLY A 134 29.00 5.87 -0.98
CA GLY A 134 29.55 6.62 0.13
C GLY A 134 28.45 6.99 1.15
N GLY A 135 28.75 7.92 2.03
CA GLY A 135 27.92 8.24 3.19
C GLY A 135 28.42 7.51 4.44
N ASP A 136 27.92 7.92 5.58
CA ASP A 136 28.26 7.30 6.88
C ASP A 136 27.04 6.60 7.46
N PRO A 137 26.96 5.25 7.39
CA PRO A 137 25.86 4.51 7.97
C PRO A 137 25.67 4.72 9.47
N ASN A 138 26.74 5.04 10.22
CA ASN A 138 26.65 5.30 11.65
C ASN A 138 25.93 6.64 11.89
N GLN A 139 26.28 7.68 11.13
CA GLN A 139 25.58 8.96 11.20
C GLN A 139 24.08 8.79 10.90
N VAL A 140 23.73 8.06 9.84
CA VAL A 140 22.33 7.79 9.50
C VAL A 140 21.61 7.00 10.60
N THR A 141 22.32 6.08 11.27
CA THR A 141 21.75 5.36 12.42
C THR A 141 21.47 6.29 13.59
N ASP A 142 22.39 7.22 13.89
CA ASP A 142 22.21 8.22 14.95
C ASP A 142 21.01 9.15 14.62
N GLU A 143 20.91 9.64 13.39
CA GLU A 143 19.75 10.43 12.91
C GLU A 143 18.43 9.67 13.06
N LEU A 144 18.43 8.36 12.80
CA LEU A 144 17.24 7.52 12.98
C LEU A 144 16.89 7.35 14.46
N ILE A 145 17.85 7.15 15.35
CA ILE A 145 17.62 7.07 16.80
C ILE A 145 16.96 8.36 17.29
N ASP A 146 17.50 9.52 16.88
CA ASP A 146 16.94 10.81 17.22
C ASP A 146 15.51 10.96 16.69
N LEU A 147 15.26 10.55 15.44
CA LEU A 147 13.93 10.57 14.82
C LEU A 147 12.92 9.66 15.56
N PHE A 148 13.31 8.43 15.91
CA PHE A 148 12.46 7.53 16.68
C PHE A 148 12.11 8.14 18.04
N PHE A 149 13.10 8.73 18.70
CA PHE A 149 12.90 9.41 19.99
C PHE A 149 11.95 10.60 19.87
N GLU A 150 12.12 11.46 18.87
CA GLU A 150 11.21 12.57 18.58
C GLU A 150 9.77 12.13 18.30
N LEU A 151 9.59 10.96 17.68
CA LEU A 151 8.29 10.39 17.38
C LEU A 151 7.66 9.66 18.58
N GLY A 152 8.33 9.64 19.73
CA GLY A 152 7.83 9.02 20.96
C GLY A 152 7.89 7.50 20.96
N ALA A 153 8.87 6.92 20.27
CA ALA A 153 9.08 5.47 20.26
C ALA A 153 9.36 4.92 21.66
N SER A 154 8.85 3.72 21.97
CA SER A 154 9.15 3.01 23.19
C SER A 154 10.59 2.45 23.18
N ASP A 155 11.11 2.08 24.36
CA ASP A 155 12.44 1.47 24.48
C ASP A 155 12.57 0.20 23.60
N GLU A 156 11.49 -0.58 23.45
CA GLU A 156 11.45 -1.78 22.60
C GLU A 156 11.48 -1.43 21.11
N GLN A 157 10.91 -0.28 20.73
CA GLN A 157 10.93 0.22 19.36
C GLN A 157 12.26 0.87 19.00
N LEU A 158 12.96 1.46 19.98
CA LEU A 158 14.32 2.00 19.84
C LEU A 158 15.38 0.90 19.65
N ASP A 159 15.11 -0.33 20.12
CA ASP A 159 15.99 -1.49 19.88
C ASP A 159 15.70 -2.10 18.50
N PHE A 160 15.96 -1.34 17.46
CA PHE A 160 15.83 -1.78 16.07
C PHE A 160 17.15 -2.31 15.50
N VAL A 161 17.07 -3.29 14.61
CA VAL A 161 18.22 -3.84 13.89
C VAL A 161 18.44 -3.05 12.62
N THR A 162 19.73 -2.74 12.35
CA THR A 162 20.15 -2.05 11.13
C THR A 162 20.88 -3.01 10.18
N VAL A 163 20.49 -3.02 8.92
CA VAL A 163 21.10 -3.79 7.83
C VAL A 163 21.67 -2.82 6.80
N MET A 164 22.95 -2.97 6.45
CA MET A 164 23.58 -2.23 5.35
C MET A 164 23.26 -2.92 4.04
N ALA A 165 22.95 -2.18 2.99
CA ALA A 165 22.61 -2.77 1.70
C ALA A 165 23.07 -1.91 0.51
N SER A 166 23.35 -2.59 -0.59
CA SER A 166 23.36 -2.02 -1.92
C SER A 166 22.36 -2.79 -2.79
N ALA A 167 21.13 -2.30 -2.86
CA ALA A 167 20.09 -2.91 -3.69
C ALA A 167 20.51 -3.00 -5.16
N LYS A 168 21.23 -1.98 -5.66
CA LYS A 168 21.73 -1.97 -7.04
C LYS A 168 22.75 -3.09 -7.31
N GLN A 169 23.63 -3.37 -6.35
CA GLN A 169 24.63 -4.42 -6.47
C GLN A 169 24.12 -5.78 -5.98
N GLY A 170 22.95 -5.83 -5.32
CA GLY A 170 22.27 -7.05 -4.90
C GLY A 170 22.85 -7.72 -3.67
N TRP A 171 23.34 -6.95 -2.68
CA TRP A 171 23.89 -7.50 -1.45
C TRP A 171 23.44 -6.73 -0.19
N ALA A 172 23.49 -7.42 0.94
CA ALA A 172 23.27 -6.88 2.28
C ALA A 172 24.33 -7.39 3.27
N SER A 173 24.57 -6.65 4.35
CA SER A 173 25.48 -6.99 5.45
C SER A 173 24.98 -6.45 6.78
N LEU A 174 25.26 -7.14 7.88
CA LEU A 174 24.98 -6.66 9.23
C LEU A 174 26.09 -5.78 9.81
N LYS A 175 27.22 -5.67 9.10
CA LYS A 175 28.39 -4.93 9.56
C LYS A 175 28.67 -3.75 8.65
N VAL A 176 28.95 -2.60 9.26
CA VAL A 176 29.37 -1.40 8.56
C VAL A 176 30.73 -1.65 7.88
N GLY A 177 30.87 -1.26 6.61
CA GLY A 177 32.10 -1.40 5.84
C GLY A 177 32.39 -2.80 5.28
N GLU A 178 31.53 -3.79 5.55
CA GLU A 178 31.64 -5.13 4.98
C GLU A 178 30.70 -5.27 3.76
N VAL A 179 31.26 -5.67 2.62
CA VAL A 179 30.49 -5.95 1.41
C VAL A 179 29.92 -7.37 1.48
N GLY A 180 28.61 -7.48 1.44
CA GLY A 180 27.90 -8.76 1.40
C GLY A 180 28.02 -9.48 0.06
N LYS A 181 27.54 -10.73 0.00
CA LYS A 181 27.49 -11.53 -1.22
C LYS A 181 26.14 -11.44 -1.93
N ASP A 182 25.09 -11.44 -1.15
CA ASP A 182 23.69 -11.50 -1.60
C ASP A 182 22.77 -10.86 -0.55
N MET A 183 21.45 -10.98 -0.75
CA MET A 183 20.44 -10.46 0.17
C MET A 183 20.12 -11.39 1.36
N THR A 184 20.81 -12.52 1.51
CA THR A 184 20.60 -13.48 2.60
C THR A 184 20.60 -12.83 3.99
N PRO A 185 21.54 -11.92 4.35
CA PRO A 185 21.52 -11.28 5.66
C PRO A 185 20.25 -10.49 5.95
N LEU A 186 19.67 -9.83 4.95
CA LEU A 186 18.40 -9.12 5.09
C LEU A 186 17.23 -10.10 5.28
N LEU A 187 17.17 -11.18 4.51
CA LEU A 187 16.13 -12.20 4.64
C LEU A 187 16.18 -12.92 6.00
N ASP A 188 17.36 -13.23 6.48
CA ASP A 188 17.57 -13.81 7.81
C ASP A 188 17.07 -12.83 8.91
N THR A 189 17.44 -11.56 8.81
CA THR A 189 16.97 -10.52 9.74
C THR A 189 15.45 -10.38 9.73
N ILE A 190 14.80 -10.45 8.57
CA ILE A 190 13.33 -10.43 8.47
C ILE A 190 12.72 -11.59 9.26
N ILE A 191 13.24 -12.80 9.09
CA ILE A 191 12.70 -13.98 9.79
C ILE A 191 12.92 -13.90 11.29
N GLU A 192 14.05 -13.36 11.74
CA GLU A 192 14.42 -13.27 13.14
C GLU A 192 13.69 -12.13 13.87
N GLN A 193 13.57 -10.97 13.25
CA GLN A 193 13.09 -9.76 13.90
C GLN A 193 11.60 -9.51 13.73
N ILE A 194 11.03 -9.83 12.57
CA ILE A 194 9.60 -9.60 12.34
C ILE A 194 8.79 -10.70 13.03
N PRO A 195 7.81 -10.34 13.87
CA PRO A 195 6.97 -11.32 14.54
C PRO A 195 6.17 -12.14 13.51
N CYS A 196 5.95 -13.41 13.83
CA CYS A 196 5.07 -14.24 13.04
C CYS A 196 3.60 -13.98 13.41
N PRO A 197 2.66 -14.10 12.45
CA PRO A 197 1.25 -13.96 12.75
C PRO A 197 0.77 -14.96 13.83
N GLU A 198 -0.07 -14.47 14.73
CA GLU A 198 -0.66 -15.27 15.80
C GLU A 198 -2.19 -15.15 15.76
N GLY A 199 -2.89 -16.24 16.01
CA GLY A 199 -4.35 -16.25 16.12
C GLY A 199 -4.90 -17.67 16.31
N ASP A 200 -6.21 -17.74 16.47
CA ASP A 200 -6.92 -19.01 16.60
C ASP A 200 -7.41 -19.45 15.21
N THR A 201 -6.95 -20.60 14.74
CA THR A 201 -7.32 -21.19 13.45
C THR A 201 -8.65 -21.93 13.48
N GLU A 202 -9.10 -22.34 14.66
CA GLU A 202 -10.34 -23.10 14.86
C GLU A 202 -11.55 -22.21 15.17
N ASP A 203 -11.31 -20.95 15.44
CA ASP A 203 -12.36 -19.98 15.71
C ASP A 203 -13.02 -19.45 14.41
N GLY A 204 -14.14 -18.73 14.54
CA GLY A 204 -14.87 -18.15 13.39
C GLY A 204 -14.02 -17.20 12.58
N LEU A 205 -14.15 -17.29 11.24
CA LEU A 205 -13.43 -16.43 10.30
C LEU A 205 -13.56 -14.95 10.65
N GLN A 206 -12.46 -14.22 10.58
CA GLN A 206 -12.41 -12.78 10.63
C GLN A 206 -11.26 -12.27 9.73
N THR A 207 -11.63 -11.55 8.68
CA THR A 207 -10.68 -11.02 7.68
C THR A 207 -10.98 -9.54 7.42
N ILE A 208 -9.99 -8.68 7.56
CA ILE A 208 -10.12 -7.27 7.21
C ILE A 208 -9.72 -7.04 5.74
N ILE A 209 -10.52 -6.27 5.02
CA ILE A 209 -10.21 -5.86 3.64
C ILE A 209 -9.48 -4.53 3.65
N CYS A 210 -8.25 -4.55 3.18
CA CYS A 210 -7.37 -3.38 3.21
C CYS A 210 -7.12 -2.79 1.82
N ASN A 211 -7.33 -3.56 0.76
CA ASN A 211 -7.18 -3.09 -0.61
C ASN A 211 -8.24 -3.71 -1.51
N ILE A 212 -8.55 -3.04 -2.62
CA ILE A 212 -9.44 -3.53 -3.66
C ILE A 212 -8.73 -3.45 -5.00
N ASP A 213 -8.82 -4.54 -5.74
CA ASP A 213 -8.40 -4.63 -7.13
C ASP A 213 -9.62 -4.94 -8.00
N TYR A 214 -9.48 -4.79 -9.29
CA TYR A 214 -10.54 -5.06 -10.25
C TYR A 214 -10.01 -5.89 -11.41
N ASP A 215 -10.75 -6.93 -11.74
CA ASP A 215 -10.47 -7.79 -12.89
C ASP A 215 -11.70 -7.80 -13.81
N GLU A 216 -11.48 -7.73 -15.12
CA GLU A 216 -12.58 -7.62 -16.10
C GLU A 216 -13.51 -8.85 -16.12
N TYR A 217 -13.01 -10.02 -15.68
CA TYR A 217 -13.75 -11.29 -15.73
C TYR A 217 -14.41 -11.64 -14.39
N VAL A 218 -13.73 -11.36 -13.28
CA VAL A 218 -14.22 -11.73 -11.94
C VAL A 218 -14.74 -10.53 -11.14
N GLY A 219 -14.63 -9.33 -11.70
CA GLY A 219 -15.08 -8.10 -11.08
C GLY A 219 -14.18 -7.64 -9.94
N ARG A 220 -14.80 -7.15 -8.87
CA ARG A 220 -14.12 -6.60 -7.69
C ARG A 220 -13.44 -7.71 -6.89
N ILE A 221 -12.19 -7.47 -6.47
CA ILE A 221 -11.37 -8.40 -5.69
C ILE A 221 -10.92 -7.69 -4.43
N GLY A 222 -11.37 -8.15 -3.26
CA GLY A 222 -10.91 -7.64 -1.98
C GLY A 222 -9.61 -8.32 -1.55
N ILE A 223 -8.62 -7.54 -1.15
CA ILE A 223 -7.34 -8.04 -0.63
C ILE A 223 -7.28 -7.73 0.86
N GLY A 224 -7.00 -8.75 1.67
CA GLY A 224 -6.98 -8.60 3.11
C GLY A 224 -6.18 -9.66 3.83
N LYS A 225 -5.98 -9.45 5.14
CA LYS A 225 -5.32 -10.39 6.06
C LYS A 225 -6.34 -11.14 6.88
N ILE A 226 -6.16 -12.43 6.99
CA ILE A 226 -6.94 -13.28 7.90
C ILE A 226 -6.39 -13.07 9.31
N ILE A 227 -7.22 -12.52 10.19
CA ILE A 227 -6.85 -12.23 11.58
C ILE A 227 -7.16 -13.44 12.46
N ARG A 228 -8.28 -14.14 12.17
CA ARG A 228 -8.76 -15.28 12.94
C ARG A 228 -9.45 -16.28 12.01
N GLY A 229 -9.39 -17.55 12.38
CA GLY A 229 -10.06 -18.63 11.68
C GLY A 229 -9.41 -19.02 10.37
N SER A 230 -10.22 -19.58 9.50
CA SER A 230 -9.84 -19.99 8.16
C SER A 230 -10.93 -19.66 7.14
N ILE A 231 -10.54 -19.48 5.88
CA ILE A 231 -11.41 -19.18 4.75
C ILE A 231 -11.25 -20.26 3.67
N LYS A 232 -12.34 -20.63 3.00
CA LYS A 232 -12.33 -21.58 1.89
C LYS A 232 -13.04 -21.02 0.66
N SER A 233 -12.57 -21.40 -0.50
CA SER A 233 -13.27 -21.14 -1.75
C SER A 233 -14.66 -21.80 -1.73
N GLY A 234 -15.69 -21.09 -2.19
CA GLY A 234 -17.09 -21.56 -2.15
C GLY A 234 -17.82 -21.39 -0.82
N GLN A 235 -17.14 -20.91 0.25
CA GLN A 235 -17.70 -20.73 1.58
C GLN A 235 -18.72 -19.60 1.63
N GLN A 236 -19.76 -19.76 2.45
CA GLN A 236 -20.64 -18.67 2.87
C GLN A 236 -19.97 -17.83 3.95
N ALA A 237 -20.08 -16.54 3.84
CA ALA A 237 -19.53 -15.59 4.79
C ALA A 237 -20.49 -14.40 4.99
N VAL A 238 -20.22 -13.58 5.99
CA VAL A 238 -20.95 -12.33 6.27
C VAL A 238 -20.02 -11.17 6.08
N ILE A 239 -20.44 -10.17 5.33
CA ILE A 239 -19.74 -8.92 5.15
C ILE A 239 -20.30 -7.92 6.14
N CYS A 240 -19.44 -7.35 6.97
CA CYS A 240 -19.78 -6.29 7.92
C CYS A 240 -19.35 -4.95 7.34
N HIS A 241 -20.33 -4.09 7.07
CA HIS A 241 -20.12 -2.76 6.50
C HIS A 241 -19.77 -1.71 7.57
N SER A 242 -19.17 -0.61 7.15
CA SER A 242 -18.79 0.51 8.04
C SER A 242 -19.99 1.22 8.69
N ASP A 243 -21.18 1.13 8.11
CA ASP A 243 -22.42 1.67 8.65
C ASP A 243 -23.10 0.77 9.71
N GLY A 244 -22.47 -0.37 10.05
CA GLY A 244 -22.97 -1.37 10.98
C GLY A 244 -23.98 -2.36 10.37
N THR A 245 -24.29 -2.23 9.09
CA THR A 245 -25.10 -3.24 8.38
C THR A 245 -24.25 -4.46 8.01
N HIS A 246 -24.90 -5.57 7.74
CA HIS A 246 -24.22 -6.76 7.27
C HIS A 246 -25.10 -7.54 6.29
N HIS A 247 -24.44 -8.26 5.36
CA HIS A 247 -25.14 -9.15 4.44
C HIS A 247 -24.35 -10.45 4.23
N GLN A 248 -25.07 -11.50 3.86
CA GLN A 248 -24.44 -12.78 3.50
C GLN A 248 -23.93 -12.75 2.07
N ALA A 249 -22.75 -13.28 1.86
CA ALA A 249 -22.13 -13.41 0.55
C ALA A 249 -21.44 -14.78 0.42
N LYS A 250 -21.31 -15.25 -0.83
CA LYS A 250 -20.54 -16.44 -1.13
C LYS A 250 -19.19 -16.05 -1.71
N ILE A 251 -18.11 -16.56 -1.13
CA ILE A 251 -16.76 -16.41 -1.65
C ILE A 251 -16.62 -17.32 -2.88
N SER A 252 -16.54 -16.73 -4.07
CA SER A 252 -16.47 -17.53 -5.30
C SER A 252 -15.10 -18.14 -5.49
N LYS A 253 -14.04 -17.32 -5.40
CA LYS A 253 -12.65 -17.76 -5.54
C LYS A 253 -11.75 -17.08 -4.53
N LEU A 254 -10.72 -17.80 -4.15
CA LEU A 254 -9.69 -17.36 -3.23
C LEU A 254 -8.33 -17.45 -3.93
N TYR A 255 -7.50 -16.43 -3.73
CA TYR A 255 -6.15 -16.39 -4.29
C TYR A 255 -5.13 -16.04 -3.22
N GLN A 256 -3.92 -16.55 -3.39
CA GLN A 256 -2.72 -16.15 -2.66
C GLN A 256 -1.71 -15.53 -3.62
N PHE A 257 -0.76 -14.76 -3.06
CA PHE A 257 0.33 -14.19 -3.84
C PHE A 257 1.51 -15.16 -3.87
N GLU A 258 2.01 -15.42 -5.08
CA GLU A 258 3.19 -16.24 -5.33
C GLU A 258 4.08 -15.49 -6.34
N GLY A 259 5.20 -14.97 -5.86
CA GLY A 259 5.95 -13.98 -6.64
C GLY A 259 5.05 -12.79 -6.97
N LEU A 260 5.01 -12.43 -8.24
CA LEU A 260 4.19 -11.32 -8.76
C LEU A 260 2.77 -11.74 -9.17
N LYS A 261 2.43 -13.02 -9.04
CA LYS A 261 1.17 -13.57 -9.55
C LYS A 261 0.20 -13.85 -8.42
N ARG A 262 -1.08 -13.70 -8.72
CA ARG A 262 -2.17 -14.26 -7.92
C ARG A 262 -2.42 -15.69 -8.37
N VAL A 263 -2.32 -16.63 -7.46
CA VAL A 263 -2.56 -18.05 -7.70
C VAL A 263 -3.80 -18.48 -6.94
N GLU A 264 -4.73 -19.13 -7.64
CA GLU A 264 -5.96 -19.67 -7.02
C GLU A 264 -5.60 -20.72 -5.98
N CYS A 265 -6.22 -20.65 -4.81
CA CYS A 265 -6.04 -21.59 -3.71
C CYS A 265 -7.39 -22.03 -3.15
N GLU A 266 -7.41 -23.20 -2.50
CA GLU A 266 -8.63 -23.76 -1.93
C GLU A 266 -8.95 -23.15 -0.56
N SER A 267 -7.93 -22.76 0.20
CA SER A 267 -8.10 -22.24 1.56
C SER A 267 -6.98 -21.30 1.97
N GLY A 268 -7.26 -20.47 2.96
CA GLY A 268 -6.31 -19.65 3.71
C GLY A 268 -6.62 -19.69 5.20
N SER A 269 -5.66 -19.35 6.04
CA SER A 269 -5.81 -19.34 7.50
C SER A 269 -5.13 -18.11 8.12
N VAL A 270 -5.21 -17.98 9.42
CA VAL A 270 -4.59 -16.89 10.21
C VAL A 270 -3.22 -16.48 9.65
N GLY A 271 -3.03 -15.20 9.43
CA GLY A 271 -1.81 -14.60 8.94
C GLY A 271 -1.67 -14.57 7.43
N ASP A 272 -2.45 -15.36 6.68
CA ASP A 272 -2.41 -15.31 5.22
C ASP A 272 -2.98 -13.98 4.70
N ILE A 273 -2.30 -13.41 3.71
CA ILE A 273 -2.84 -12.32 2.89
C ILE A 273 -3.48 -12.95 1.67
N VAL A 274 -4.78 -12.75 1.54
CA VAL A 274 -5.61 -13.39 0.51
C VAL A 274 -6.31 -12.36 -0.35
N ALA A 275 -6.56 -12.73 -1.61
CA ALA A 275 -7.42 -11.97 -2.51
C ALA A 275 -8.72 -12.76 -2.72
N ILE A 276 -9.86 -12.12 -2.53
CA ILE A 276 -11.20 -12.70 -2.45
C ILE A 276 -12.06 -12.12 -3.55
N SER A 277 -12.68 -12.97 -4.37
CA SER A 277 -13.59 -12.56 -5.44
C SER A 277 -15.00 -13.14 -5.29
N GLY A 278 -15.94 -12.54 -6.03
CA GLY A 278 -17.34 -12.97 -6.05
C GLY A 278 -18.18 -12.39 -4.92
N VAL A 279 -17.66 -11.43 -4.19
CA VAL A 279 -18.40 -10.65 -3.18
C VAL A 279 -18.77 -9.31 -3.79
N GLU A 280 -20.09 -9.10 -3.96
CA GLU A 280 -20.62 -7.82 -4.44
C GLU A 280 -20.51 -6.74 -3.35
N ASN A 281 -20.28 -5.50 -3.77
CA ASN A 281 -20.24 -4.32 -2.89
C ASN A 281 -19.24 -4.40 -1.72
N LEU A 282 -18.15 -5.17 -1.88
CA LEU A 282 -17.08 -5.22 -0.90
C LEU A 282 -16.27 -3.93 -0.95
N ASN A 283 -16.07 -3.30 0.22
CA ASN A 283 -15.30 -2.06 0.32
C ASN A 283 -14.10 -2.23 1.24
N ILE A 284 -13.17 -1.28 1.13
CA ILE A 284 -11.99 -1.24 1.99
C ILE A 284 -12.41 -0.90 3.43
N GLY A 285 -11.78 -1.56 4.39
CA GLY A 285 -12.08 -1.44 5.82
C GLY A 285 -13.19 -2.35 6.32
N GLU A 286 -13.92 -3.02 5.42
CA GLU A 286 -14.96 -3.96 5.79
C GLU A 286 -14.36 -5.27 6.30
N THR A 287 -15.12 -5.96 7.14
CA THR A 287 -14.72 -7.24 7.72
C THR A 287 -15.55 -8.37 7.13
N ILE A 288 -14.88 -9.43 6.70
CA ILE A 288 -15.52 -10.69 6.31
C ILE A 288 -15.49 -11.63 7.52
N CYS A 289 -16.65 -12.07 7.96
CA CYS A 289 -16.84 -12.92 9.13
C CYS A 289 -17.44 -14.27 8.78
N ALA A 290 -17.30 -15.24 9.68
CA ALA A 290 -18.07 -16.47 9.66
C ALA A 290 -19.56 -16.18 9.90
N VAL A 291 -20.46 -17.01 9.33
CA VAL A 291 -21.90 -16.83 9.44
C VAL A 291 -22.41 -16.96 10.88
N ASP A 292 -21.76 -17.81 11.64
CA ASP A 292 -22.08 -18.13 13.04
C ASP A 292 -21.40 -17.22 14.06
N LYS A 293 -20.42 -16.40 13.61
CA LYS A 293 -19.69 -15.47 14.49
C LYS A 293 -19.40 -14.16 13.77
N ILE A 294 -20.33 -13.22 13.91
CA ILE A 294 -20.27 -11.91 13.25
C ILE A 294 -19.64 -10.90 14.22
N GLU A 295 -18.39 -10.56 13.99
CA GLU A 295 -17.62 -9.60 14.78
C GLU A 295 -16.82 -8.69 13.84
N ALA A 296 -17.31 -7.48 13.57
CA ALA A 296 -16.61 -6.49 12.77
C ALA A 296 -15.35 -6.01 13.50
N LEU A 297 -14.24 -5.92 12.76
CA LEU A 297 -13.03 -5.26 13.23
C LEU A 297 -13.23 -3.74 13.24
N PRO A 298 -12.48 -3.01 14.09
CA PRO A 298 -12.50 -1.56 14.07
C PRO A 298 -12.17 -1.05 12.67
N PHE A 299 -13.01 -0.16 12.16
CA PHE A 299 -12.78 0.47 10.85
C PHE A 299 -11.52 1.34 10.92
N VAL A 300 -10.59 1.13 10.00
CA VAL A 300 -9.39 1.97 9.89
C VAL A 300 -9.84 3.34 9.37
N LYS A 301 -9.76 4.36 10.23
CA LYS A 301 -10.09 5.73 9.86
C LYS A 301 -9.04 6.23 8.88
N ILE A 302 -9.45 6.46 7.65
CA ILE A 302 -8.60 7.04 6.62
C ILE A 302 -8.66 8.56 6.78
N ASP A 303 -7.51 9.21 6.73
CA ASP A 303 -7.46 10.67 6.76
C ASP A 303 -8.25 11.27 5.60
N GLU A 304 -8.97 12.34 5.88
CA GLU A 304 -9.82 13.01 4.91
C GLU A 304 -9.01 13.78 3.85
N PRO A 305 -9.59 13.98 2.65
CA PRO A 305 -8.97 14.82 1.63
C PRO A 305 -8.70 16.26 2.14
N THR A 306 -7.59 16.83 1.69
CA THR A 306 -7.15 18.20 2.06
C THR A 306 -7.37 19.22 0.94
N LEU A 307 -7.46 18.75 -0.32
CA LEU A 307 -7.63 19.59 -1.50
C LEU A 307 -8.88 19.21 -2.29
N SER A 308 -9.43 20.18 -3.00
CA SER A 308 -10.50 19.96 -3.97
C SER A 308 -10.25 20.70 -5.28
N MET A 309 -10.65 20.10 -6.39
CA MET A 309 -10.63 20.69 -7.74
C MET A 309 -11.97 20.47 -8.43
N LEU A 310 -12.31 21.37 -9.35
CA LEU A 310 -13.43 21.18 -10.26
C LEU A 310 -12.93 20.52 -11.54
N PHE A 311 -13.62 19.47 -11.95
CA PHE A 311 -13.45 18.78 -13.22
C PHE A 311 -14.66 19.10 -14.08
N MET A 312 -14.45 19.69 -15.24
CA MET A 312 -15.50 20.25 -16.08
C MET A 312 -15.37 19.74 -17.50
N VAL A 313 -16.48 19.59 -18.18
CA VAL A 313 -16.52 19.32 -19.61
C VAL A 313 -15.77 20.43 -20.35
N ASN A 314 -14.94 20.07 -21.34
CA ASN A 314 -14.27 21.05 -22.15
C ASN A 314 -15.29 21.70 -23.11
N ASN A 315 -15.61 22.97 -22.86
CA ASN A 315 -16.50 23.79 -23.67
C ASN A 315 -15.75 24.80 -24.57
N SER A 316 -14.43 24.64 -24.70
CA SER A 316 -13.63 25.50 -25.58
C SER A 316 -13.89 25.22 -27.05
N PRO A 317 -13.56 26.15 -27.97
CA PRO A 317 -13.66 25.92 -29.42
C PRO A 317 -12.80 24.76 -29.96
N PHE A 318 -11.91 24.21 -29.12
CA PHE A 318 -11.03 23.11 -29.45
C PHE A 318 -11.50 21.77 -28.88
N ALA A 319 -12.67 21.74 -28.24
CA ALA A 319 -13.23 20.51 -27.66
C ALA A 319 -13.34 19.38 -28.68
N GLY A 320 -12.94 18.18 -28.28
CA GLY A 320 -13.00 16.97 -29.11
C GLY A 320 -11.89 16.81 -30.14
N LYS A 321 -10.83 17.62 -30.06
CA LYS A 321 -9.67 17.50 -31.00
C LYS A 321 -8.60 16.54 -30.47
N GLU A 322 -8.44 16.41 -29.16
CA GLU A 322 -7.37 15.61 -28.56
C GLU A 322 -7.92 14.35 -27.87
N GLY A 323 -9.14 14.40 -27.31
CA GLY A 323 -9.75 13.30 -26.58
C GLY A 323 -10.98 12.70 -27.28
N LYS A 324 -11.24 11.41 -27.01
CA LYS A 324 -12.44 10.70 -27.50
C LYS A 324 -13.64 10.88 -26.55
N PHE A 325 -13.38 11.04 -25.25
CA PHE A 325 -14.39 11.10 -24.21
C PHE A 325 -14.54 12.54 -23.72
N VAL A 326 -15.49 13.26 -24.29
CA VAL A 326 -15.67 14.72 -24.12
C VAL A 326 -17.00 15.09 -23.44
N THR A 327 -17.84 14.12 -23.09
CA THR A 327 -19.17 14.40 -22.54
C THR A 327 -19.21 14.29 -21.03
N SER A 328 -20.14 15.01 -20.36
CA SER A 328 -20.35 14.90 -18.92
C SER A 328 -20.66 13.47 -18.46
N ARG A 329 -21.38 12.70 -19.27
CA ARG A 329 -21.65 11.28 -18.98
C ARG A 329 -20.38 10.45 -18.89
N HIS A 330 -19.44 10.63 -19.82
CA HIS A 330 -18.15 9.93 -19.80
C HIS A 330 -17.31 10.37 -18.59
N LEU A 331 -17.23 11.67 -18.35
CA LEU A 331 -16.47 12.25 -17.25
C LEU A 331 -17.01 11.74 -15.91
N ARG A 332 -18.34 11.79 -15.72
CA ARG A 332 -19.02 11.29 -14.53
C ARG A 332 -18.70 9.81 -14.30
N ALA A 333 -18.94 8.96 -15.29
CA ALA A 333 -18.72 7.52 -15.16
C ALA A 333 -17.27 7.19 -14.76
N ARG A 334 -16.28 7.89 -15.34
CA ARG A 334 -14.88 7.67 -15.05
C ARG A 334 -14.50 8.13 -13.64
N LEU A 335 -14.95 9.31 -13.23
CA LEU A 335 -14.66 9.85 -11.90
C LEU A 335 -15.27 8.97 -10.78
N PHE A 336 -16.52 8.53 -10.95
CA PHE A 336 -17.15 7.65 -9.96
C PHE A 336 -16.52 6.25 -9.94
N LYS A 337 -16.04 5.74 -11.08
CA LYS A 337 -15.28 4.49 -11.12
C LYS A 337 -13.95 4.61 -10.34
N GLU A 338 -13.29 5.77 -10.39
CA GLU A 338 -12.06 5.99 -9.62
C GLU A 338 -12.30 5.84 -8.11
N VAL A 339 -13.37 6.40 -7.60
CA VAL A 339 -13.71 6.35 -6.16
C VAL A 339 -13.99 4.92 -5.67
N GLU A 340 -14.36 4.00 -6.56
CA GLU A 340 -14.59 2.60 -6.18
C GLU A 340 -13.30 1.89 -5.73
N THR A 341 -12.15 2.31 -6.25
CA THR A 341 -10.84 1.72 -5.92
C THR A 341 -9.96 2.65 -5.09
N ASN A 342 -10.17 3.95 -5.20
CA ASN A 342 -9.38 4.98 -4.53
C ASN A 342 -10.17 5.63 -3.39
N VAL A 343 -10.09 5.06 -2.20
CA VAL A 343 -10.85 5.52 -1.03
C VAL A 343 -10.37 6.84 -0.44
N SER A 344 -9.16 7.29 -0.83
CA SER A 344 -8.63 8.60 -0.42
C SER A 344 -9.16 9.74 -1.30
N MET A 345 -10.01 9.42 -2.26
CA MET A 345 -10.65 10.35 -3.18
C MET A 345 -12.15 10.40 -2.96
N ARG A 346 -12.76 11.55 -3.13
CA ARG A 346 -14.20 11.75 -3.11
C ARG A 346 -14.62 12.56 -4.31
N VAL A 347 -15.77 12.25 -4.88
CA VAL A 347 -16.37 12.98 -6.01
C VAL A 347 -17.78 13.40 -5.62
N GLU A 348 -18.10 14.67 -5.84
CA GLU A 348 -19.42 15.24 -5.63
C GLU A 348 -19.94 15.85 -6.92
N GLU A 349 -21.21 15.70 -7.18
CA GLU A 349 -21.90 16.43 -8.23
C GLU A 349 -22.09 17.88 -7.78
N THR A 350 -22.07 18.82 -8.74
CA THR A 350 -22.35 20.23 -8.48
C THR A 350 -23.72 20.60 -9.06
N ASP A 351 -24.14 21.85 -8.86
CA ASP A 351 -25.39 22.35 -9.46
C ASP A 351 -25.36 22.34 -11.01
N SER A 352 -24.16 22.26 -11.59
CA SER A 352 -23.97 22.13 -13.03
C SER A 352 -23.75 20.66 -13.42
N PRO A 353 -24.52 20.09 -14.33
CA PRO A 353 -24.37 18.70 -14.77
C PRO A 353 -23.04 18.42 -15.51
N ASP A 354 -22.34 19.46 -15.93
CA ASP A 354 -21.07 19.38 -16.66
C ASP A 354 -19.86 19.63 -15.76
N CYS A 355 -20.05 19.71 -14.42
CA CYS A 355 -19.03 20.03 -13.45
C CYS A 355 -19.09 19.09 -12.25
N PHE A 356 -17.95 18.53 -11.88
CA PHE A 356 -17.80 17.62 -10.73
C PHE A 356 -16.74 18.18 -9.79
N LYS A 357 -16.98 18.10 -8.49
CA LYS A 357 -16.01 18.47 -7.47
C LYS A 357 -15.27 17.21 -7.02
N VAL A 358 -13.97 17.17 -7.27
CA VAL A 358 -13.09 16.06 -6.92
C VAL A 358 -12.21 16.48 -5.75
N PHE A 359 -12.13 15.62 -4.76
CA PHE A 359 -11.35 15.82 -3.54
C PHE A 359 -10.21 14.80 -3.51
N GLY A 360 -9.02 15.25 -3.13
CA GLY A 360 -7.82 14.42 -3.00
C GLY A 360 -6.95 14.85 -1.83
N ARG A 361 -6.02 14.01 -1.46
CA ARG A 361 -5.09 14.25 -0.34
C ARG A 361 -4.09 15.36 -0.64
N GLY A 362 -3.62 15.45 -1.89
CA GLY A 362 -2.62 16.42 -2.30
C GLY A 362 -2.63 16.70 -3.79
N GLU A 363 -1.76 17.62 -4.23
CA GLU A 363 -1.65 18.01 -5.63
C GLU A 363 -1.16 16.86 -6.52
N LEU A 364 -0.22 16.06 -6.04
CA LEU A 364 0.31 14.92 -6.78
C LEU A 364 -0.80 13.89 -7.04
N HIS A 365 -1.63 13.59 -6.03
CA HIS A 365 -2.75 12.66 -6.15
C HIS A 365 -3.73 13.09 -7.25
N LEU A 366 -4.16 14.35 -7.25
CA LEU A 366 -5.06 14.89 -8.26
C LEU A 366 -4.40 14.99 -9.64
N SER A 367 -3.10 15.32 -9.72
CA SER A 367 -2.36 15.39 -10.98
C SER A 367 -2.19 14.02 -11.65
N ILE A 368 -2.04 12.97 -10.86
CA ILE A 368 -1.99 11.60 -11.36
C ILE A 368 -3.34 11.18 -11.96
N LEU A 369 -4.45 11.50 -11.30
CA LEU A 369 -5.78 11.25 -11.86
C LEU A 369 -5.96 11.97 -13.20
N ILE A 370 -5.61 13.26 -13.27
CA ILE A 370 -5.69 14.06 -14.50
C ILE A 370 -4.89 13.42 -15.62
N GLU A 371 -3.65 13.03 -15.35
CA GLU A 371 -2.76 12.45 -16.33
C GLU A 371 -3.23 11.05 -16.79
N THR A 372 -3.71 10.23 -15.87
CA THR A 372 -4.30 8.92 -16.17
C THR A 372 -5.50 9.06 -17.09
N MET A 373 -6.45 9.93 -16.75
CA MET A 373 -7.63 10.18 -17.56
C MET A 373 -7.26 10.74 -18.96
N ARG A 374 -6.26 11.64 -19.04
CA ARG A 374 -5.76 12.18 -20.30
C ARG A 374 -5.23 11.05 -21.20
N ARG A 375 -4.44 10.12 -20.67
CA ARG A 375 -3.90 8.96 -21.40
C ARG A 375 -4.99 7.96 -21.83
N GLU A 376 -6.04 7.84 -21.05
CA GLU A 376 -7.23 7.06 -21.41
C GLU A 376 -8.06 7.71 -22.54
N GLY A 377 -7.74 8.94 -22.94
CA GLY A 377 -8.40 9.68 -24.03
C GLY A 377 -9.58 10.56 -23.56
N TYR A 378 -9.63 10.90 -22.28
CA TYR A 378 -10.57 11.90 -21.77
C TYR A 378 -10.03 13.30 -22.02
N GLU A 379 -10.91 14.20 -22.44
CA GLU A 379 -10.66 15.62 -22.62
C GLU A 379 -11.60 16.42 -21.72
N PHE A 380 -11.03 17.20 -20.80
CA PHE A 380 -11.77 17.94 -19.79
C PHE A 380 -10.97 19.16 -19.34
N GLN A 381 -11.62 20.06 -18.61
CA GLN A 381 -11.00 21.22 -17.98
C GLN A 381 -10.92 21.01 -16.46
N VAL A 382 -9.92 21.59 -15.82
CA VAL A 382 -9.77 21.57 -14.36
C VAL A 382 -9.59 22.98 -13.82
N SER A 383 -10.10 23.21 -12.61
CA SER A 383 -9.81 24.43 -11.86
C SER A 383 -8.44 24.36 -11.18
N ARG A 384 -8.01 25.46 -10.60
CA ARG A 384 -6.92 25.43 -9.63
C ARG A 384 -7.37 24.65 -8.38
N PRO A 385 -6.45 23.93 -7.70
CA PRO A 385 -6.75 23.28 -6.43
C PRO A 385 -7.12 24.33 -5.38
N LYS A 386 -8.06 23.95 -4.50
CA LYS A 386 -8.49 24.74 -3.36
C LYS A 386 -8.33 23.93 -2.10
N VAL A 387 -7.76 24.51 -1.07
CA VAL A 387 -7.64 23.92 0.26
C VAL A 387 -9.02 23.75 0.87
N ILE A 388 -9.23 22.64 1.55
CA ILE A 388 -10.47 22.33 2.28
C ILE A 388 -10.26 22.79 3.72
N TYR A 389 -11.02 23.81 4.13
CA TYR A 389 -11.03 24.27 5.50
C TYR A 389 -11.95 23.41 6.35
N LYS A 390 -11.52 23.13 7.58
CA LYS A 390 -12.39 22.56 8.62
C LYS A 390 -12.78 23.65 9.62
N ASP A 391 -14.02 23.60 10.08
CA ASP A 391 -14.48 24.45 11.18
C ASP A 391 -14.26 23.66 12.49
N ILE A 392 -13.34 24.14 13.33
CA ILE A 392 -13.03 23.56 14.62
C ILE A 392 -13.35 24.63 15.67
N ASP A 393 -14.37 24.40 16.48
CA ASP A 393 -14.84 25.32 17.52
C ASP A 393 -15.17 26.75 17.01
N GLY A 394 -15.71 26.84 15.77
CA GLY A 394 -16.06 28.09 15.13
C GLY A 394 -14.88 28.83 14.47
N VAL A 395 -13.72 28.22 14.39
CA VAL A 395 -12.53 28.73 13.71
C VAL A 395 -12.26 27.93 12.45
N LYS A 396 -12.09 28.61 11.32
CA LYS A 396 -11.66 27.97 10.07
C LYS A 396 -10.20 27.62 10.16
N CYS A 397 -9.92 26.32 10.14
CA CYS A 397 -8.57 25.76 10.20
C CYS A 397 -8.18 25.18 8.84
N GLU A 398 -6.94 25.42 8.43
CA GLU A 398 -6.31 24.74 7.29
C GLU A 398 -5.79 23.38 7.75
N PRO A 399 -5.76 22.35 6.87
CA PRO A 399 -5.05 21.12 7.16
C PRO A 399 -3.56 21.44 7.24
N VAL A 400 -2.91 20.97 8.29
CA VAL A 400 -1.45 21.07 8.50
C VAL A 400 -0.91 19.65 8.47
N GLU A 401 0.12 19.40 7.67
CA GLU A 401 0.93 18.19 7.78
C GLU A 401 1.98 18.47 8.88
N GLU A 402 1.90 17.73 9.99
CA GLU A 402 2.93 17.71 11.05
C GLU A 402 3.97 16.64 10.77
#